data_91a7ffdc9e641033bf8a3e551f53be80
#
_entry.id   91a7ffdc9e641033bf8a3e551f53be80
#
_cell.length_a   1.000
_cell.length_b   1.000
_cell.length_c   1.000
_cell.angle_alpha   90.00
_cell.angle_beta   90.00
_cell.angle_gamma   90.00
#
_symmetry.space_group_name_H-M   'P 1'
#
loop_
_entity.id
_entity.type
_entity.pdbx_description
1 polymer ?
#
loop_
_entity_poly.entity_id
_entity_poly.type
_entity_poly.pdbx_seq_one_letter_code
_entity_poly.pdbx_strand_id
1 'polypeptide(L)'
;DEHLDELARLADTAGAVVAGRTYQRVDAPTPNYFLGQGKVEELRAVLAAAGASLVLVDEGLTPVQGVNLEKALGVRVMDRTEVILDIFATRARSYEAKLQVELAQLEYLLPRLTRMWTHLSRYKGGIGLRGPGETQLEEDRRLVALKIRDLKDRLANVQSRKERAVRSRFEEHTVSLVGYTNAGKSTLMNALTGADVFAADQLFSTLDTRTR
;
A
#
# COMPACT_ATOMS: atom_id res chain seq x y z
N ASP A 1 -3.96 14.19 17.69
CA ASP A 1 -3.99 12.72 17.43
C ASP A 1 -2.85 12.34 16.48
N GLU A 2 -1.73 11.86 17.06
CA GLU A 2 -0.51 11.51 16.30
C GLU A 2 -0.77 10.60 15.09
N HIS A 3 -1.65 9.62 15.23
CA HIS A 3 -2.02 8.71 14.13
C HIS A 3 -2.67 9.43 12.94
N LEU A 4 -3.62 10.33 13.20
CA LEU A 4 -4.25 11.10 12.12
C LEU A 4 -3.30 12.12 11.50
N ASP A 5 -2.33 12.63 12.26
CA ASP A 5 -1.29 13.52 11.73
C ASP A 5 -0.32 12.74 10.84
N GLU A 6 0.05 11.51 11.22
CA GLU A 6 0.86 10.64 10.37
C GLU A 6 0.12 10.25 9.09
N LEU A 7 -1.16 9.84 9.19
CA LEU A 7 -1.99 9.51 8.02
C LEU A 7 -2.13 10.71 7.07
N ALA A 8 -2.26 11.93 7.61
CA ALA A 8 -2.30 13.15 6.79
C ALA A 8 -0.98 13.41 6.06
N ARG A 9 0.16 13.13 6.69
CA ARG A 9 1.49 13.21 6.04
C ARG A 9 1.66 12.12 4.96
N LEU A 10 1.10 10.92 5.17
CA LEU A 10 1.06 9.88 4.14
C LEU A 10 0.21 10.33 2.95
N ALA A 11 -0.97 10.89 3.19
CA ALA A 11 -1.84 11.44 2.15
C ALA A 11 -1.13 12.52 1.32
N ASP A 12 -0.50 13.49 1.97
CA ASP A 12 0.29 14.55 1.32
C ASP A 12 1.45 13.97 0.49
N THR A 13 2.18 12.99 1.05
CA THR A 13 3.28 12.31 0.35
C THR A 13 2.79 11.54 -0.88
N ALA A 14 1.57 11.01 -0.85
CA ALA A 14 0.90 10.36 -1.98
C ALA A 14 0.30 11.37 -2.98
N GLY A 15 0.34 12.66 -2.69
CA GLY A 15 -0.19 13.74 -3.53
C GLY A 15 -1.69 14.01 -3.34
N ALA A 16 -2.29 13.56 -2.25
CA ALA A 16 -3.67 13.82 -1.91
C ALA A 16 -3.82 15.06 -0.99
N VAL A 17 -4.89 15.79 -1.15
CA VAL A 17 -5.25 16.93 -0.30
C VAL A 17 -6.23 16.49 0.77
N VAL A 18 -5.89 16.72 2.04
CA VAL A 18 -6.76 16.38 3.18
C VAL A 18 -7.88 17.40 3.31
N ALA A 19 -9.10 17.02 2.96
CA ALA A 19 -10.30 17.86 3.05
C ALA A 19 -10.93 17.86 4.44
N GLY A 20 -10.73 16.80 5.24
CA GLY A 20 -11.27 16.68 6.59
C GLY A 20 -10.73 15.47 7.32
N ARG A 21 -10.94 15.42 8.64
CA ARG A 21 -10.50 14.34 9.51
C ARG A 21 -11.62 13.96 10.45
N THR A 22 -11.74 12.68 10.73
CA THR A 22 -12.69 12.17 11.73
C THR A 22 -12.09 10.93 12.39
N TYR A 23 -12.54 10.63 13.58
CA TYR A 23 -12.13 9.43 14.29
C TYR A 23 -13.32 8.77 15.00
N GLN A 24 -13.17 7.49 15.26
CA GLN A 24 -14.08 6.74 16.13
C GLN A 24 -13.26 5.82 17.01
N ARG A 25 -13.56 5.81 18.30
CA ARG A 25 -13.04 4.78 19.20
C ARG A 25 -13.81 3.49 18.95
N VAL A 26 -13.11 2.45 18.56
CA VAL A 26 -13.69 1.15 18.25
C VAL A 26 -13.08 0.12 19.20
N ASP A 27 -13.91 -0.45 20.09
CA ASP A 27 -13.46 -1.51 21.00
C ASP A 27 -13.31 -2.85 20.26
N ALA A 28 -14.18 -3.11 19.28
CA ALA A 28 -14.10 -4.27 18.39
C ALA A 28 -14.53 -3.88 16.97
N PRO A 29 -13.68 -4.10 15.94
CA PRO A 29 -14.03 -3.83 14.55
C PRO A 29 -15.25 -4.61 14.11
N THR A 30 -16.19 -3.96 13.41
CA THR A 30 -17.34 -4.68 12.84
C THR A 30 -16.90 -5.50 11.63
N PRO A 31 -17.42 -6.73 11.43
CA PRO A 31 -17.06 -7.57 10.28
C PRO A 31 -17.38 -6.91 8.93
N ASN A 32 -18.44 -6.07 8.89
CA ASN A 32 -18.93 -5.49 7.65
C ASN A 32 -18.18 -4.22 7.21
N TYR A 33 -17.92 -3.29 8.14
CA TYR A 33 -17.44 -1.94 7.81
C TYR A 33 -16.18 -1.53 8.57
N PHE A 34 -15.68 -2.34 9.51
CA PHE A 34 -14.70 -1.94 10.51
C PHE A 34 -15.32 -0.94 11.53
N LEU A 35 -16.00 0.08 11.05
CA LEU A 35 -16.70 1.13 11.80
C LEU A 35 -18.15 0.72 12.14
N GLY A 36 -18.76 1.40 13.09
CA GLY A 36 -20.20 1.30 13.36
C GLY A 36 -21.03 1.93 12.22
N GLN A 37 -22.25 1.40 11.99
CA GLN A 37 -23.11 1.86 10.89
C GLN A 37 -23.43 3.38 11.00
N GLY A 38 -23.71 3.90 12.18
CA GLY A 38 -23.97 5.34 12.38
C GLY A 38 -22.77 6.21 11.98
N LYS A 39 -21.52 5.70 12.19
CA LYS A 39 -20.31 6.42 11.74
C LYS A 39 -20.15 6.41 10.23
N VAL A 40 -20.57 5.34 9.56
CA VAL A 40 -20.58 5.28 8.08
C VAL A 40 -21.56 6.31 7.51
N GLU A 41 -22.73 6.49 8.13
CA GLU A 41 -23.72 7.50 7.71
C GLU A 41 -23.20 8.93 7.94
N GLU A 42 -22.58 9.19 9.11
CA GLU A 42 -21.90 10.46 9.40
C GLU A 42 -20.83 10.78 8.36
N LEU A 43 -19.94 9.80 8.07
CA LEU A 43 -18.88 9.93 7.06
C LEU A 43 -19.45 10.27 5.68
N ARG A 44 -20.55 9.64 5.29
CA ARG A 44 -21.21 9.91 4.02
C ARG A 44 -21.66 11.37 3.90
N ALA A 45 -22.23 11.92 4.97
CA ALA A 45 -22.63 13.32 5.03
C ALA A 45 -21.43 14.28 4.95
N VAL A 46 -20.35 13.97 5.69
CA VAL A 46 -19.09 14.75 5.67
C VAL A 46 -18.44 14.72 4.29
N LEU A 47 -18.39 13.57 3.64
CA LEU A 47 -17.83 13.42 2.29
C LEU A 47 -18.61 14.27 1.26
N ALA A 48 -19.94 14.23 1.33
CA ALA A 48 -20.77 15.01 0.43
C ALA A 48 -20.58 16.53 0.64
N ALA A 49 -20.48 16.97 1.89
CA ALA A 49 -20.23 18.37 2.23
C ALA A 49 -18.84 18.86 1.81
N ALA A 50 -17.82 18.01 1.93
CA ALA A 50 -16.43 18.33 1.59
C ALA A 50 -16.11 18.14 0.09
N GLY A 51 -16.99 17.48 -0.69
CA GLY A 51 -16.71 17.13 -2.09
C GLY A 51 -15.53 16.16 -2.24
N ALA A 52 -15.24 15.36 -1.20
CA ALA A 52 -14.11 14.44 -1.19
C ALA A 52 -14.39 13.19 -2.03
N SER A 53 -13.41 12.73 -2.79
CA SER A 53 -13.51 11.58 -3.70
C SER A 53 -12.81 10.32 -3.16
N LEU A 54 -12.15 10.42 -2.01
CA LEU A 54 -11.35 9.36 -1.41
C LEU A 54 -11.48 9.40 0.11
N VAL A 55 -11.54 8.21 0.73
CA VAL A 55 -11.41 8.03 2.18
C VAL A 55 -10.16 7.22 2.47
N LEU A 56 -9.35 7.71 3.40
CA LEU A 56 -8.20 6.99 3.94
C LEU A 56 -8.53 6.49 5.34
N VAL A 57 -8.24 5.22 5.59
CA VAL A 57 -8.44 4.57 6.89
C VAL A 57 -7.08 4.20 7.47
N ASP A 58 -6.80 4.60 8.69
CA ASP A 58 -5.48 4.37 9.33
C ASP A 58 -5.25 2.90 9.73
N GLU A 59 -6.26 2.09 9.71
CA GLU A 59 -6.20 0.67 10.04
C GLU A 59 -6.28 -0.22 8.79
N GLY A 60 -5.70 -1.43 8.88
CA GLY A 60 -5.79 -2.42 7.80
C GLY A 60 -7.22 -2.95 7.64
N LEU A 61 -7.79 -2.79 6.47
CA LEU A 61 -9.12 -3.28 6.14
C LEU A 61 -9.05 -4.70 5.57
N THR A 62 -9.98 -5.55 5.99
CA THR A 62 -10.22 -6.79 5.25
C THR A 62 -10.80 -6.48 3.87
N PRO A 63 -10.62 -7.38 2.88
CA PRO A 63 -11.21 -7.19 1.55
C PRO A 63 -12.73 -6.95 1.58
N VAL A 64 -13.44 -7.54 2.57
CA VAL A 64 -14.89 -7.38 2.77
C VAL A 64 -15.21 -5.97 3.22
N GLN A 65 -14.52 -5.51 4.25
CA GLN A 65 -14.73 -4.20 4.84
C GLN A 65 -14.48 -3.08 3.82
N GLY A 66 -13.38 -3.17 3.07
CA GLY A 66 -13.07 -2.18 2.03
C GLY A 66 -14.18 -2.04 1.01
N VAL A 67 -14.62 -3.15 0.41
CA VAL A 67 -15.71 -3.12 -0.60
C VAL A 67 -17.04 -2.64 -0.02
N ASN A 68 -17.37 -3.04 1.20
CA ASN A 68 -18.61 -2.60 1.82
C ASN A 68 -18.59 -1.10 2.14
N LEU A 69 -17.45 -0.57 2.62
CA LEU A 69 -17.26 0.85 2.84
C LEU A 69 -17.37 1.65 1.52
N GLU A 70 -16.70 1.22 0.45
CA GLU A 70 -16.80 1.86 -0.86
C GLU A 70 -18.24 1.92 -1.36
N LYS A 71 -18.99 0.81 -1.23
CA LYS A 71 -20.42 0.77 -1.61
C LYS A 71 -21.28 1.70 -0.76
N ALA A 72 -21.03 1.75 0.54
CA ALA A 72 -21.81 2.57 1.46
C ALA A 72 -21.51 4.06 1.29
N LEU A 73 -20.25 4.42 1.05
CA LEU A 73 -19.80 5.81 0.96
C LEU A 73 -19.90 6.38 -0.48
N GLY A 74 -19.90 5.51 -1.51
CA GLY A 74 -19.94 5.90 -2.91
C GLY A 74 -18.64 6.50 -3.43
N VAL A 75 -17.54 6.39 -2.68
CA VAL A 75 -16.18 6.86 -3.02
C VAL A 75 -15.17 5.76 -2.80
N ARG A 76 -13.98 5.90 -3.36
CA ARG A 76 -12.88 4.97 -3.12
C ARG A 76 -12.45 5.00 -1.66
N VAL A 77 -12.14 3.83 -1.11
CA VAL A 77 -11.62 3.66 0.25
C VAL A 77 -10.28 2.95 0.17
N MET A 78 -9.24 3.57 0.71
CA MET A 78 -7.90 3.00 0.81
C MET A 78 -7.52 2.84 2.28
N ASP A 79 -6.90 1.73 2.63
CA ASP A 79 -6.30 1.58 3.94
C ASP A 79 -4.86 2.11 3.97
N ARG A 80 -4.29 2.23 5.16
CA ARG A 80 -2.91 2.69 5.36
C ARG A 80 -1.91 1.89 4.53
N THR A 81 -2.09 0.58 4.43
CA THR A 81 -1.19 -0.30 3.66
C THR A 81 -1.21 0.05 2.18
N GLU A 82 -2.38 0.28 1.61
CA GLU A 82 -2.53 0.63 0.18
C GLU A 82 -1.86 1.98 -0.11
N VAL A 83 -2.05 2.99 0.75
CA VAL A 83 -1.38 4.31 0.60
C VAL A 83 0.14 4.16 0.65
N ILE A 84 0.68 3.38 1.58
CA ILE A 84 2.13 3.14 1.69
C ILE A 84 2.65 2.43 0.43
N LEU A 85 1.94 1.44 -0.09
CA LEU A 85 2.31 0.74 -1.32
C LEU A 85 2.33 1.67 -2.54
N ASP A 86 1.40 2.61 -2.63
CA ASP A 86 1.37 3.62 -3.70
C ASP A 86 2.56 4.58 -3.59
N ILE A 87 2.89 5.04 -2.38
CA ILE A 87 4.09 5.86 -2.14
C ILE A 87 5.34 5.06 -2.54
N PHE A 88 5.45 3.80 -2.17
CA PHE A 88 6.58 2.95 -2.53
C PHE A 88 6.70 2.75 -4.03
N ALA A 89 5.59 2.57 -4.74
CA ALA A 89 5.58 2.42 -6.20
C ALA A 89 6.17 3.65 -6.91
N THR A 90 5.88 4.85 -6.39
CA THR A 90 6.43 6.09 -6.95
C THR A 90 7.89 6.33 -6.56
N ARG A 91 8.36 5.83 -5.42
CA ARG A 91 9.70 6.09 -4.86
C ARG A 91 10.74 5.02 -5.20
N ALA A 92 10.32 3.81 -5.56
CA ALA A 92 11.23 2.71 -5.91
C ALA A 92 12.03 3.03 -7.17
N ARG A 93 13.36 3.15 -7.05
CA ARG A 93 14.27 3.45 -8.15
C ARG A 93 15.10 2.25 -8.58
N SER A 94 15.61 1.49 -7.61
CA SER A 94 16.40 0.30 -7.93
C SER A 94 15.52 -0.82 -8.48
N TYR A 95 16.13 -1.70 -9.28
CA TYR A 95 15.44 -2.88 -9.83
C TYR A 95 14.86 -3.76 -8.73
N GLU A 96 15.62 -3.97 -7.66
CA GLU A 96 15.19 -4.77 -6.52
C GLU A 96 13.98 -4.13 -5.80
N ALA A 97 14.05 -2.82 -5.49
CA ALA A 97 12.93 -2.13 -4.83
C ALA A 97 11.65 -2.18 -5.69
N LYS A 98 11.76 -2.04 -7.01
CA LYS A 98 10.62 -2.19 -7.92
C LYS A 98 10.02 -3.59 -7.87
N LEU A 99 10.85 -4.63 -7.86
CA LEU A 99 10.37 -6.01 -7.71
C LEU A 99 9.69 -6.25 -6.36
N GLN A 100 10.27 -5.72 -5.27
CA GLN A 100 9.69 -5.85 -3.92
C GLN A 100 8.34 -5.15 -3.81
N VAL A 101 8.23 -3.94 -4.33
CA VAL A 101 6.98 -3.18 -4.32
C VAL A 101 5.92 -3.86 -5.18
N GLU A 102 6.27 -4.29 -6.40
CA GLU A 102 5.36 -5.02 -7.28
C GLU A 102 4.86 -6.31 -6.63
N LEU A 103 5.75 -7.06 -5.98
CA LEU A 103 5.38 -8.26 -5.23
C LEU A 103 4.40 -7.93 -4.10
N ALA A 104 4.69 -6.92 -3.27
CA ALA A 104 3.84 -6.52 -2.17
C ALA A 104 2.46 -6.03 -2.65
N GLN A 105 2.40 -5.27 -3.75
CA GLN A 105 1.14 -4.84 -4.36
C GLN A 105 0.30 -6.03 -4.85
N LEU A 106 0.92 -7.02 -5.50
CA LEU A 106 0.20 -8.20 -5.98
C LEU A 106 -0.27 -9.10 -4.83
N GLU A 107 0.53 -9.27 -3.78
CA GLU A 107 0.14 -10.02 -2.57
C GLU A 107 -1.02 -9.32 -1.83
N TYR A 108 -1.01 -7.99 -1.78
CA TYR A 108 -2.12 -7.20 -1.23
C TYR A 108 -3.39 -7.29 -2.08
N LEU A 109 -3.24 -7.27 -3.41
CA LEU A 109 -4.35 -7.28 -4.37
C LEU A 109 -4.99 -8.68 -4.49
N LEU A 110 -4.21 -9.75 -4.44
CA LEU A 110 -4.67 -11.13 -4.70
C LEU A 110 -5.93 -11.53 -3.89
N PRO A 111 -6.00 -11.32 -2.56
CA PRO A 111 -7.21 -11.63 -1.78
C PRO A 111 -8.38 -10.66 -2.08
N ARG A 112 -8.11 -9.52 -2.71
CA ARG A 112 -9.08 -8.48 -3.05
C ARG A 112 -9.68 -8.67 -4.44
N LEU A 113 -9.05 -9.41 -5.35
CA LEU A 113 -9.52 -9.68 -6.71
C LEU A 113 -10.91 -10.30 -6.78
N THR A 114 -11.26 -11.19 -5.86
CA THR A 114 -12.57 -11.87 -5.81
C THR A 114 -13.77 -10.93 -5.79
N ARG A 115 -13.57 -9.67 -5.47
CA ARG A 115 -14.65 -8.71 -5.22
C ARG A 115 -14.71 -7.55 -6.20
N MET A 116 -13.63 -7.27 -6.90
CA MET A 116 -13.63 -6.28 -7.98
C MET A 116 -14.54 -6.71 -9.14
N TRP A 117 -14.73 -8.03 -9.33
CA TRP A 117 -15.51 -8.60 -10.44
C TRP A 117 -17.01 -8.77 -10.18
N THR A 118 -17.48 -8.68 -8.93
CA THR A 118 -18.93 -8.77 -8.64
C THR A 118 -19.76 -7.64 -9.27
N HIS A 119 -19.11 -6.54 -9.65
CA HIS A 119 -19.77 -5.45 -10.38
C HIS A 119 -19.93 -5.73 -11.87
N LEU A 120 -19.06 -6.52 -12.50
CA LEU A 120 -19.12 -6.87 -13.92
C LEU A 120 -20.03 -8.07 -14.21
N SER A 121 -20.14 -9.02 -13.29
CA SER A 121 -21.01 -10.20 -13.44
C SER A 121 -22.51 -9.88 -13.36
N ARG A 122 -22.90 -8.73 -12.84
CA ARG A 122 -24.30 -8.28 -12.73
C ARG A 122 -24.94 -7.92 -14.08
N TYR A 123 -24.14 -7.75 -15.13
CA TYR A 123 -24.67 -7.26 -16.43
C TYR A 123 -25.01 -8.36 -17.45
N LYS A 124 -24.63 -9.65 -17.22
CA LYS A 124 -24.99 -10.75 -18.13
C LYS A 124 -25.08 -12.09 -17.40
N GLY A 125 -26.25 -12.59 -17.10
CA GLY A 125 -26.42 -13.96 -16.73
C GLY A 125 -27.82 -14.30 -16.21
N GLY A 126 -28.58 -15.09 -16.96
CA GLY A 126 -29.80 -15.74 -16.49
C GLY A 126 -29.46 -16.83 -15.47
N ILE A 127 -30.47 -17.22 -14.65
CA ILE A 127 -30.40 -18.23 -13.62
C ILE A 127 -29.89 -19.56 -14.22
N GLY A 128 -28.74 -20.08 -13.76
CA GLY A 128 -28.25 -21.45 -14.05
C GLY A 128 -27.06 -21.57 -15.02
N LEU A 129 -26.53 -20.51 -15.57
CA LEU A 129 -25.29 -20.53 -16.36
C LEU A 129 -24.12 -20.06 -15.49
N ARG A 130 -23.05 -20.87 -15.31
CA ARG A 130 -21.74 -20.42 -14.88
C ARG A 130 -21.35 -19.27 -15.82
N GLY A 131 -21.45 -18.03 -15.32
CA GLY A 131 -21.14 -16.87 -16.12
C GLY A 131 -19.67 -16.85 -16.50
N PRO A 132 -19.29 -16.30 -17.67
CA PRO A 132 -17.87 -16.11 -18.06
C PRO A 132 -17.05 -15.36 -17.01
N GLY A 133 -17.68 -14.70 -16.03
CA GLY A 133 -17.00 -13.99 -14.96
C GLY A 133 -16.34 -14.87 -13.88
N GLU A 134 -16.86 -16.11 -13.60
CA GLU A 134 -16.23 -16.99 -12.62
C GLU A 134 -14.94 -17.62 -13.16
N THR A 135 -14.97 -18.07 -14.41
CA THR A 135 -13.78 -18.60 -15.10
C THR A 135 -12.72 -17.54 -15.31
N GLN A 136 -13.11 -16.32 -15.63
CA GLN A 136 -12.17 -15.20 -15.81
C GLN A 136 -11.51 -14.79 -14.51
N LEU A 137 -12.26 -14.77 -13.39
CA LEU A 137 -11.69 -14.50 -12.08
C LEU A 137 -10.66 -15.56 -11.64
N GLU A 138 -10.95 -16.84 -11.90
CA GLU A 138 -10.02 -17.93 -11.62
C GLU A 138 -8.76 -17.84 -12.49
N GLU A 139 -8.89 -17.45 -13.75
CA GLU A 139 -7.77 -17.21 -14.65
C GLU A 139 -6.92 -16.03 -14.18
N ASP A 140 -7.54 -14.91 -13.83
CA ASP A 140 -6.84 -13.72 -13.32
C ASP A 140 -6.08 -14.02 -12.02
N ARG A 141 -6.70 -14.77 -11.10
CA ARG A 141 -6.04 -15.23 -9.87
C ARG A 141 -4.83 -16.11 -10.18
N ARG A 142 -4.97 -17.02 -11.14
CA ARG A 142 -3.87 -17.88 -11.55
C ARG A 142 -2.72 -17.06 -12.15
N LEU A 143 -3.03 -16.09 -13.01
CA LEU A 143 -2.03 -15.22 -13.62
C LEU A 143 -1.30 -14.39 -12.57
N VAL A 144 -2.03 -13.79 -11.61
CA VAL A 144 -1.42 -13.04 -10.49
C VAL A 144 -0.56 -13.96 -9.63
N ALA A 145 -1.02 -15.18 -9.31
CA ALA A 145 -0.23 -16.14 -8.53
C ALA A 145 1.06 -16.57 -9.26
N LEU A 146 1.00 -16.78 -10.58
CA LEU A 146 2.18 -17.06 -11.38
C LEU A 146 3.16 -15.87 -11.38
N LYS A 147 2.65 -14.65 -11.48
CA LYS A 147 3.47 -13.44 -11.44
C LYS A 147 4.14 -13.24 -10.08
N ILE A 148 3.43 -13.51 -8.97
CA ILE A 148 3.99 -13.52 -7.62
C ILE A 148 5.16 -14.49 -7.52
N ARG A 149 5.01 -15.70 -8.07
CA ARG A 149 6.07 -16.72 -8.08
C ARG A 149 7.29 -16.24 -8.87
N ASP A 150 7.11 -15.75 -10.09
CA ASP A 150 8.19 -15.22 -10.93
C ASP A 150 8.95 -14.07 -10.21
N LEU A 151 8.23 -13.16 -9.57
CA LEU A 151 8.84 -12.06 -8.81
C LEU A 151 9.66 -12.57 -7.61
N LYS A 152 9.17 -13.58 -6.88
CA LYS A 152 9.92 -14.23 -5.79
C LYS A 152 11.20 -14.87 -6.29
N ASP A 153 11.15 -15.57 -7.41
CA ASP A 153 12.32 -16.21 -8.02
C ASP A 153 13.35 -15.17 -8.48
N ARG A 154 12.90 -14.06 -9.07
CA ARG A 154 13.79 -12.94 -9.45
C ARG A 154 14.43 -12.28 -8.24
N LEU A 155 13.68 -12.03 -7.16
CA LEU A 155 14.21 -11.48 -5.92
C LEU A 155 15.25 -12.40 -5.28
N ALA A 156 15.01 -13.71 -5.23
CA ALA A 156 15.96 -14.69 -4.74
C ALA A 156 17.29 -14.64 -5.54
N ASN A 157 17.22 -14.49 -6.87
CA ASN A 157 18.39 -14.33 -7.73
C ASN A 157 19.15 -13.03 -7.44
N VAL A 158 18.45 -11.92 -7.18
CA VAL A 158 19.08 -10.63 -6.81
C VAL A 158 19.78 -10.76 -5.47
N GLN A 159 19.12 -11.36 -4.48
CA GLN A 159 19.68 -11.58 -3.15
C GLN A 159 20.94 -12.44 -3.19
N SER A 160 20.92 -13.55 -3.92
CA SER A 160 22.09 -14.43 -4.08
C SER A 160 23.29 -13.72 -4.74
N ARG A 161 23.04 -12.79 -5.66
CA ARG A 161 24.10 -11.95 -6.26
C ARG A 161 24.67 -10.97 -5.23
N LYS A 162 23.82 -10.32 -4.44
CA LYS A 162 24.24 -9.40 -3.38
C LYS A 162 25.07 -10.11 -2.30
N GLU A 163 24.64 -11.27 -1.85
CA GLU A 163 25.38 -12.06 -0.85
C GLU A 163 26.79 -12.41 -1.35
N ARG A 164 26.92 -12.79 -2.62
CA ARG A 164 28.24 -13.04 -3.25
C ARG A 164 29.09 -11.77 -3.30
N ALA A 165 28.49 -10.63 -3.67
CA ALA A 165 29.20 -9.35 -3.71
C ALA A 165 29.63 -8.84 -2.32
N VAL A 166 28.82 -9.11 -1.27
CA VAL A 166 29.16 -8.77 0.12
C VAL A 166 30.29 -9.65 0.62
N ARG A 167 30.24 -10.96 0.35
CA ARG A 167 31.32 -11.90 0.76
C ARG A 167 32.69 -11.51 0.18
N SER A 168 32.74 -10.93 -1.00
CA SER A 168 34.01 -10.48 -1.62
C SER A 168 34.60 -9.21 -0.95
N ARG A 169 33.83 -8.52 -0.10
CA ARG A 169 34.23 -7.29 0.61
C ARG A 169 34.37 -7.46 2.12
N PHE A 170 34.58 -8.68 2.59
CA PHE A 170 34.56 -9.02 4.02
C PHE A 170 35.62 -8.30 4.87
N GLU A 171 36.63 -7.69 4.23
CA GLU A 171 37.69 -6.94 4.90
C GLU A 171 37.34 -5.47 5.15
N GLU A 172 36.22 -4.96 4.64
CA GLU A 172 35.82 -3.56 4.81
C GLU A 172 34.88 -3.38 6.02
N HIS A 173 35.19 -2.40 6.87
CA HIS A 173 34.30 -2.03 7.96
C HIS A 173 33.05 -1.34 7.43
N THR A 174 31.90 -1.91 7.71
CA THR A 174 30.60 -1.38 7.28
C THR A 174 29.79 -0.88 8.46
N VAL A 175 29.31 0.35 8.39
CA VAL A 175 28.41 0.95 9.38
C VAL A 175 27.02 1.14 8.75
N SER A 176 25.98 0.67 9.46
CA SER A 176 24.60 0.80 8.99
C SER A 176 23.83 1.84 9.80
N LEU A 177 23.22 2.83 9.13
CA LEU A 177 22.29 3.76 9.74
C LEU A 177 20.87 3.20 9.67
N VAL A 178 20.30 2.89 10.83
CA VAL A 178 18.95 2.34 10.97
C VAL A 178 18.09 3.29 11.80
N GLY A 179 16.83 3.44 11.45
CA GLY A 179 15.89 4.28 12.18
C GLY A 179 14.57 4.46 11.43
N TYR A 180 13.61 5.06 12.09
CA TYR A 180 12.27 5.29 11.58
C TYR A 180 12.26 6.21 10.35
N THR A 181 11.16 6.17 9.56
CA THR A 181 11.00 7.09 8.43
C THR A 181 11.06 8.54 8.92
N ASN A 182 11.67 9.41 8.12
CA ASN A 182 11.88 10.83 8.44
C ASN A 182 12.68 11.12 9.73
N ALA A 183 13.46 10.16 10.24
CA ALA A 183 14.35 10.33 11.41
C ALA A 183 15.71 10.98 11.07
N GLY A 184 15.88 11.54 9.87
CA GLY A 184 17.11 12.25 9.47
C GLY A 184 18.27 11.35 9.00
N LYS A 185 18.05 10.05 8.74
CA LYS A 185 19.12 9.12 8.31
C LYS A 185 19.87 9.58 7.06
N SER A 186 19.16 10.01 6.03
CA SER A 186 19.74 10.49 4.77
C SER A 186 20.51 11.81 4.97
N THR A 187 20.01 12.70 5.82
CA THR A 187 20.68 13.93 6.20
C THR A 187 21.98 13.65 6.94
N LEU A 188 21.96 12.72 7.90
CA LEU A 188 23.16 12.31 8.64
C LEU A 188 24.19 11.66 7.71
N MET A 189 23.75 10.79 6.80
CA MET A 189 24.61 10.16 5.81
C MET A 189 25.31 11.20 4.93
N ASN A 190 24.57 12.18 4.42
CA ASN A 190 25.13 13.28 3.63
C ASN A 190 26.17 14.09 4.42
N ALA A 191 25.88 14.39 5.69
CA ALA A 191 26.81 15.13 6.55
C ALA A 191 28.11 14.36 6.83
N LEU A 192 28.02 13.03 7.00
CA LEU A 192 29.20 12.21 7.29
C LEU A 192 30.05 11.88 6.06
N THR A 193 29.45 11.74 4.89
CA THR A 193 30.12 11.19 3.70
C THR A 193 30.29 12.21 2.57
N GLY A 194 29.69 13.39 2.67
CA GLY A 194 29.62 14.35 1.57
C GLY A 194 28.79 13.84 0.38
N ALA A 195 27.96 12.81 0.57
CA ALA A 195 27.10 12.26 -0.47
C ALA A 195 25.94 13.21 -0.76
N ASP A 196 25.39 13.13 -1.97
CA ASP A 196 24.19 13.86 -2.39
C ASP A 196 22.99 12.89 -2.46
N VAL A 197 22.62 12.31 -1.31
CA VAL A 197 21.44 11.48 -1.19
C VAL A 197 20.23 12.40 -1.00
N PHE A 198 19.19 12.17 -1.81
CA PHE A 198 17.95 12.94 -1.68
C PHE A 198 17.38 12.82 -0.25
N ALA A 199 17.27 13.95 0.42
CA ALA A 199 16.69 14.09 1.74
C ALA A 199 15.61 15.17 1.69
N ALA A 200 14.38 14.81 2.09
CA ALA A 200 13.25 15.73 2.16
C ALA A 200 12.45 15.46 3.44
N ASP A 201 11.79 16.49 3.95
CA ASP A 201 10.88 16.36 5.10
C ASP A 201 9.53 15.73 4.67
N GLN A 202 9.62 14.48 4.19
CA GLN A 202 8.50 13.67 3.73
C GLN A 202 8.69 12.23 4.21
N LEU A 203 7.58 11.55 4.49
CA LEU A 203 7.60 10.13 4.80
C LEU A 203 8.08 9.33 3.57
N PHE A 204 8.94 8.34 3.80
CA PHE A 204 9.49 7.48 2.76
C PHE A 204 10.20 8.21 1.61
N SER A 205 10.85 9.35 1.88
CA SER A 205 11.64 10.09 0.88
C SER A 205 12.75 9.24 0.26
N THR A 206 13.32 8.32 1.01
CA THR A 206 14.32 7.34 0.57
C THR A 206 13.84 5.92 0.89
N LEU A 207 13.54 5.11 -0.12
CA LEU A 207 13.12 3.71 0.01
C LEU A 207 14.30 2.74 -0.19
N ASP A 208 15.14 3.01 -1.20
CA ASP A 208 16.29 2.15 -1.51
C ASP A 208 17.43 2.32 -0.50
N THR A 209 18.13 1.24 -0.19
CA THR A 209 19.39 1.30 0.57
C THR A 209 20.44 2.10 -0.21
N ARG A 210 21.17 2.98 0.48
CA ARG A 210 22.26 3.76 -0.09
C ARG A 210 23.56 3.39 0.58
N THR A 211 24.61 3.21 -0.21
CA THR A 211 25.97 2.90 0.26
C THR A 211 26.92 4.00 -0.19
N ARG A 212 27.81 4.44 0.70
CA ARG A 212 28.87 5.41 0.43
C ARG A 212 30.11 5.09 1.26
#